data_77f0a33c257c4d90c85c9493daec1c65
#
_entry.id   77f0a33c257c4d90c85c9493daec1c65
#
_cell.length_a   1.000
_cell.length_b   1.000
_cell.length_c   1.000
_cell.angle_alpha   90.00
_cell.angle_beta   90.00
_cell.angle_gamma   90.00
#
_symmetry.space_group_name_H-M   'P 1'
#
loop_
_entity.id
_entity.type
_entity.pdbx_description
1 polymer ?
#
loop_
_entity_poly.entity_id
_entity_poly.type
_entity_poly.pdbx_seq_one_letter_code
_entity_poly.pdbx_strand_id
1 'polypeptide(L)'
;PWMGADSARHYQWYPFMNMGHYQIAAHTTDARLKAEFLRNMRAGIARTYERGQAHPFLWGIPGIWCSNNLTTAMLTQCILYRTLSGDDSFEEMEGSLRDWLFGCNPWGTSMIVELPKGGTYPRATHSNWVFQNLGHPVGGLVDGPVYSTIFSSLRGVNITDDMPHVTANAYLRFQPGDVVYHDNTHDYSTNEPTMDGTASLTFPLSYYQKEGRAQADAASADKNVYDEGGIKQGDPSKKNICLVFTSHDKTDGANYIISTLKKRNVKGAFFFTGHFFESFPDIVKRIQADGHYVGSHSYGHLQYAAWENRDSLLVTKDEFTTDILKGYEVMSKFGITKEQAPYFIPPYEYYNSTISSWAKELGLQIVNFTPGTASNEDYTWHGMPMEAEKYRSSQWLYDNMMKWEKKHTLNGHFLMIHLGTDDARTDKFYLKLDKIITTLQKKGYNFVSLEDMIGLNLK
;
A
#
# COMPACT_ATOMS: atom_id res chain seq x y z
N PRO A 1 -7.16 -34.61 18.55
CA PRO A 1 -6.13 -33.57 18.60
C PRO A 1 -6.42 -32.48 17.59
N TRP A 2 -6.11 -31.27 17.99
CA TRP A 2 -6.28 -30.09 17.16
C TRP A 2 -5.12 -30.01 16.16
N MET A 3 -5.36 -29.40 15.02
CA MET A 3 -4.33 -29.13 14.04
C MET A 3 -3.17 -28.37 14.70
N GLY A 4 -1.93 -28.71 14.32
CA GLY A 4 -0.73 -28.15 14.94
C GLY A 4 -0.38 -28.65 16.33
N ALA A 5 -1.20 -29.51 16.96
CA ALA A 5 -0.83 -30.18 18.19
C ALA A 5 0.30 -31.20 17.96
N ASP A 6 1.23 -31.35 18.92
CA ASP A 6 2.36 -32.28 18.78
C ASP A 6 1.91 -33.72 18.58
N SER A 7 0.71 -34.06 19.09
CA SER A 7 0.08 -35.37 18.92
C SER A 7 -0.75 -35.51 17.65
N ALA A 8 -0.85 -34.45 16.83
CA ALA A 8 -1.62 -34.50 15.60
C ALA A 8 -0.94 -35.40 14.56
N ARG A 9 -1.67 -36.34 14.01
CA ARG A 9 -1.21 -37.16 12.91
C ARG A 9 -1.40 -36.43 11.59
N HIS A 10 -0.73 -36.88 10.52
CA HIS A 10 -0.75 -36.33 9.19
C HIS A 10 -2.15 -35.84 8.73
N TYR A 11 -3.15 -36.71 8.72
CA TYR A 11 -4.50 -36.37 8.25
C TYR A 11 -5.25 -35.36 9.14
N GLN A 12 -4.81 -35.10 10.34
CA GLN A 12 -5.44 -34.13 11.25
C GLN A 12 -5.06 -32.69 10.93
N TRP A 13 -4.12 -32.49 10.05
CA TRP A 13 -3.74 -31.18 9.53
C TRP A 13 -4.68 -30.69 8.42
N TYR A 14 -5.41 -31.58 7.76
CA TYR A 14 -6.30 -31.20 6.66
C TYR A 14 -7.50 -30.38 7.12
N PRO A 15 -7.92 -29.35 6.34
CA PRO A 15 -9.04 -28.48 6.70
C PRO A 15 -10.34 -29.24 6.92
N PHE A 16 -10.61 -30.25 6.10
CA PHE A 16 -11.87 -31.02 6.18
C PHE A 16 -12.08 -31.72 7.53
N MET A 17 -11.01 -32.05 8.24
CA MET A 17 -11.09 -32.61 9.59
C MET A 17 -11.53 -31.59 10.63
N ASN A 18 -11.41 -30.30 10.35
CA ASN A 18 -11.72 -29.21 11.26
C ASN A 18 -12.92 -28.35 10.79
N MET A 19 -13.46 -28.59 9.60
CA MET A 19 -14.57 -27.79 9.07
C MET A 19 -15.83 -27.87 9.94
N GLY A 20 -16.11 -29.02 10.55
CA GLY A 20 -17.22 -29.15 11.51
C GLY A 20 -17.04 -28.24 12.73
N HIS A 21 -15.83 -28.13 13.25
CA HIS A 21 -15.50 -27.23 14.36
C HIS A 21 -15.67 -25.76 13.97
N TYR A 22 -15.22 -25.40 12.76
CA TYR A 22 -15.42 -24.07 12.20
C TYR A 22 -16.91 -23.73 12.08
N GLN A 23 -17.71 -24.63 11.51
CA GLN A 23 -19.14 -24.40 11.33
C GLN A 23 -19.87 -24.27 12.69
N ILE A 24 -19.49 -25.08 13.68
CA ILE A 24 -20.05 -24.94 15.04
C ILE A 24 -19.68 -23.57 15.61
N ALA A 25 -18.42 -23.16 15.53
CA ALA A 25 -17.98 -21.87 16.04
C ALA A 25 -18.62 -20.67 15.32
N ALA A 26 -18.91 -20.82 14.01
CA ALA A 26 -19.53 -19.78 13.20
C ALA A 26 -21.03 -19.59 13.54
N HIS A 27 -21.73 -20.66 13.86
CA HIS A 27 -23.20 -20.66 13.95
C HIS A 27 -23.77 -20.88 15.35
N THR A 28 -22.95 -21.27 16.33
CA THR A 28 -23.43 -21.45 17.70
C THR A 28 -23.83 -20.13 18.35
N THR A 29 -24.94 -20.16 19.10
CA THR A 29 -25.36 -19.08 20.00
C THR A 29 -24.75 -19.20 21.40
N ASP A 30 -24.14 -20.34 21.71
CA ASP A 30 -23.44 -20.54 22.99
C ASP A 30 -22.05 -19.89 22.95
N ALA A 31 -21.93 -18.76 23.66
CA ALA A 31 -20.70 -17.97 23.72
C ALA A 31 -19.52 -18.75 24.35
N ARG A 32 -19.80 -19.68 25.30
CA ARG A 32 -18.74 -20.51 25.94
C ARG A 32 -18.19 -21.51 24.94
N LEU A 33 -19.07 -22.19 24.22
CA LEU A 33 -18.70 -23.15 23.19
C LEU A 33 -17.90 -22.46 22.07
N LYS A 34 -18.37 -21.31 21.58
CA LYS A 34 -17.64 -20.51 20.59
C LYS A 34 -16.25 -20.16 21.07
N ALA A 35 -16.13 -19.64 22.30
CA ALA A 35 -14.84 -19.26 22.88
C ALA A 35 -13.91 -20.46 23.04
N GLU A 36 -14.41 -21.66 23.35
CA GLU A 36 -13.63 -22.88 23.42
C GLU A 36 -13.05 -23.28 22.06
N PHE A 37 -13.86 -23.29 21.02
CA PHE A 37 -13.39 -23.58 19.65
C PHE A 37 -12.34 -22.59 19.18
N LEU A 38 -12.55 -21.30 19.40
CA LEU A 38 -11.58 -20.27 19.04
C LEU A 38 -10.25 -20.43 19.79
N ARG A 39 -10.27 -20.72 21.10
CA ARG A 39 -9.06 -21.01 21.87
C ARG A 39 -8.29 -22.20 21.31
N ASN A 40 -9.00 -23.26 20.94
CA ASN A 40 -8.39 -24.47 20.41
C ASN A 40 -7.80 -24.25 19.01
N MET A 41 -8.51 -23.52 18.13
CA MET A 41 -7.96 -23.11 16.82
C MET A 41 -6.70 -22.28 17.01
N ARG A 42 -6.75 -21.25 17.85
CA ARG A 42 -5.61 -20.41 18.16
C ARG A 42 -4.41 -21.19 18.67
N ALA A 43 -4.64 -22.13 19.58
CA ALA A 43 -3.56 -22.95 20.14
C ALA A 43 -2.85 -23.80 19.08
N GLY A 44 -3.58 -24.36 18.10
CA GLY A 44 -3.00 -25.09 17.00
C GLY A 44 -2.19 -24.21 16.06
N ILE A 45 -2.71 -23.03 15.72
CA ILE A 45 -2.02 -22.07 14.87
C ILE A 45 -0.77 -21.52 15.58
N ALA A 46 -0.87 -21.16 16.87
CA ALA A 46 0.24 -20.63 17.66
C ALA A 46 1.42 -21.60 17.72
N ARG A 47 1.19 -22.89 17.91
CA ARG A 47 2.27 -23.90 17.90
C ARG A 47 3.00 -23.97 16.57
N THR A 48 2.28 -23.83 15.47
CA THR A 48 2.89 -23.80 14.14
C THR A 48 3.69 -22.50 13.96
N TYR A 49 3.16 -21.38 14.42
CA TYR A 49 3.86 -20.09 14.38
C TYR A 49 5.15 -20.14 15.22
N GLU A 50 5.10 -20.66 16.44
CA GLU A 50 6.28 -20.84 17.33
C GLU A 50 7.36 -21.69 16.65
N ARG A 51 6.99 -22.81 16.01
CA ARG A 51 7.96 -23.60 15.22
C ARG A 51 8.51 -22.81 14.05
N GLY A 52 7.67 -22.06 13.35
CA GLY A 52 8.05 -21.27 12.19
C GLY A 52 9.04 -20.15 12.51
N GLN A 53 9.01 -19.60 13.71
CA GLN A 53 9.96 -18.55 14.14
C GLN A 53 11.43 -18.99 14.09
N ALA A 54 11.69 -20.29 14.12
CA ALA A 54 13.04 -20.83 13.96
C ALA A 54 13.50 -20.90 12.48
N HIS A 55 12.62 -20.60 11.52
CA HIS A 55 12.88 -20.73 10.09
C HIS A 55 12.73 -19.40 9.37
N PRO A 56 13.64 -19.09 8.39
CA PRO A 56 13.62 -17.80 7.68
C PRO A 56 12.32 -17.48 6.95
N PHE A 57 11.53 -18.51 6.60
CA PHE A 57 10.27 -18.38 5.87
C PHE A 57 9.02 -18.53 6.75
N LEU A 58 9.16 -18.47 8.07
CA LEU A 58 8.08 -18.76 9.03
C LEU A 58 7.33 -20.07 8.74
N TRP A 59 8.00 -21.03 8.11
CA TRP A 59 7.42 -22.31 7.72
C TRP A 59 7.53 -23.34 8.86
N GLY A 60 6.57 -23.28 9.79
CA GLY A 60 6.47 -24.18 10.93
C GLY A 60 5.80 -25.53 10.63
N ILE A 61 5.73 -25.93 9.38
CA ILE A 61 5.12 -27.19 8.91
C ILE A 61 6.15 -28.31 9.02
N PRO A 62 5.77 -29.50 9.50
CA PRO A 62 6.69 -30.64 9.48
C PRO A 62 6.98 -31.11 8.07
N GLY A 63 8.26 -31.37 7.77
CA GLY A 63 8.73 -31.92 6.48
C GLY A 63 8.40 -33.41 6.32
N ILE A 64 7.14 -33.76 6.41
CA ILE A 64 6.63 -35.12 6.22
C ILE A 64 5.89 -35.23 4.88
N TRP A 65 5.45 -36.42 4.53
CA TRP A 65 4.65 -36.65 3.32
C TRP A 65 3.57 -35.62 3.12
N CYS A 66 3.45 -35.09 1.90
CA CYS A 66 2.46 -34.07 1.52
C CYS A 66 2.56 -32.78 2.36
N SER A 67 3.77 -32.29 2.61
CA SER A 67 3.99 -31.10 3.43
C SER A 67 3.34 -29.83 2.87
N ASN A 68 3.20 -29.73 1.54
CA ASN A 68 2.46 -28.63 0.92
C ASN A 68 0.94 -28.72 1.15
N ASN A 69 0.39 -29.92 1.28
CA ASN A 69 -1.02 -30.10 1.67
C ASN A 69 -1.21 -29.58 3.10
N LEU A 70 -0.23 -29.86 3.99
CA LEU A 70 -0.27 -29.35 5.36
C LEU A 70 -0.07 -27.84 5.41
N THR A 71 0.78 -27.29 4.54
CA THR A 71 0.97 -25.83 4.38
C THR A 71 -0.33 -25.16 3.98
N THR A 72 -1.00 -25.70 2.96
CA THR A 72 -2.31 -25.21 2.50
C THR A 72 -3.39 -25.35 3.57
N ALA A 73 -3.36 -26.45 4.33
CA ALA A 73 -4.28 -26.67 5.44
C ALA A 73 -4.10 -25.63 6.55
N MET A 74 -2.86 -25.34 6.95
CA MET A 74 -2.57 -24.32 7.96
C MET A 74 -2.95 -22.94 7.46
N LEU A 75 -2.63 -22.60 6.22
CA LEU A 75 -3.04 -21.35 5.56
C LEU A 75 -4.58 -21.18 5.65
N THR A 76 -5.34 -22.22 5.30
CA THR A 76 -6.79 -22.22 5.43
C THR A 76 -7.24 -21.97 6.87
N GLN A 77 -6.60 -22.60 7.85
CA GLN A 77 -6.95 -22.41 9.27
C GLN A 77 -6.66 -21.00 9.77
N CYS A 78 -5.58 -20.37 9.33
CA CYS A 78 -5.29 -18.96 9.64
C CYS A 78 -6.41 -18.06 9.13
N ILE A 79 -6.81 -18.22 7.86
CA ILE A 79 -7.91 -17.47 7.24
C ILE A 79 -9.22 -17.67 8.02
N LEU A 80 -9.59 -18.92 8.31
CA LEU A 80 -10.83 -19.25 9.03
C LEU A 80 -10.83 -18.68 10.45
N TYR A 81 -9.71 -18.80 11.16
CA TYR A 81 -9.56 -18.23 12.51
C TYR A 81 -9.70 -16.72 12.50
N ARG A 82 -8.93 -16.03 11.65
CA ARG A 82 -8.98 -14.57 11.51
C ARG A 82 -10.40 -14.09 11.15
N THR A 83 -11.08 -14.79 10.25
CA THR A 83 -12.45 -14.46 9.84
C THR A 83 -13.45 -14.59 11.00
N LEU A 84 -13.28 -15.59 11.88
CA LEU A 84 -14.20 -15.83 13.01
C LEU A 84 -13.92 -14.96 14.23
N SER A 85 -12.65 -14.70 14.51
CA SER A 85 -12.20 -14.06 15.76
C SER A 85 -11.95 -12.56 15.60
N GLY A 86 -11.58 -12.10 14.38
CA GLY A 86 -11.03 -10.77 14.16
C GLY A 86 -9.58 -10.61 14.67
N ASP A 87 -8.93 -11.70 15.13
CA ASP A 87 -7.55 -11.70 15.63
C ASP A 87 -6.59 -11.91 14.45
N ASP A 88 -5.75 -10.92 14.16
CA ASP A 88 -4.77 -10.87 13.07
C ASP A 88 -3.34 -11.26 13.50
N SER A 89 -3.17 -11.73 14.74
CA SER A 89 -1.85 -12.05 15.33
C SER A 89 -0.99 -13.04 14.51
N PHE A 90 -1.58 -13.75 13.55
CA PHE A 90 -0.90 -14.73 12.71
C PHE A 90 -0.89 -14.34 11.22
N GLU A 91 -1.24 -13.10 10.88
CA GLU A 91 -1.31 -12.63 9.49
C GLU A 91 0.05 -12.74 8.77
N GLU A 92 1.15 -12.49 9.49
CA GLU A 92 2.51 -12.65 8.96
C GLU A 92 2.79 -14.11 8.54
N MET A 93 2.42 -15.09 9.40
CA MET A 93 2.56 -16.50 9.04
C MET A 93 1.60 -16.90 7.92
N GLU A 94 0.37 -16.41 7.94
CA GLU A 94 -0.61 -16.63 6.87
C GLU A 94 -0.03 -16.19 5.52
N GLY A 95 0.54 -14.96 5.45
CA GLY A 95 1.23 -14.45 4.27
C GLY A 95 2.43 -15.31 3.86
N SER A 96 3.27 -15.68 4.82
CA SER A 96 4.47 -16.50 4.56
C SER A 96 4.14 -17.89 4.04
N LEU A 97 3.09 -18.54 4.54
CA LEU A 97 2.65 -19.85 4.05
C LEU A 97 2.08 -19.75 2.63
N ARG A 98 1.33 -18.70 2.32
CA ARG A 98 0.90 -18.42 0.94
C ARG A 98 2.11 -18.23 0.03
N ASP A 99 3.02 -17.38 0.43
CA ASP A 99 4.17 -17.00 -0.38
C ASP A 99 5.15 -18.18 -0.56
N TRP A 100 5.25 -19.08 0.44
CA TRP A 100 5.94 -20.37 0.32
C TRP A 100 5.45 -21.18 -0.87
N LEU A 101 4.15 -21.31 -1.03
CA LEU A 101 3.55 -22.07 -2.14
C LEU A 101 3.81 -21.43 -3.50
N PHE A 102 4.05 -20.13 -3.56
CA PHE A 102 4.34 -19.37 -4.78
C PHE A 102 5.83 -19.08 -5.02
N GLY A 103 6.72 -19.63 -4.23
CA GLY A 103 8.16 -19.59 -4.50
C GLY A 103 9.02 -18.84 -3.50
N CYS A 104 8.45 -18.21 -2.46
CA CYS A 104 9.21 -17.71 -1.31
C CYS A 104 9.62 -18.88 -0.40
N ASN A 105 10.50 -19.72 -0.89
CA ASN A 105 11.00 -20.92 -0.23
C ASN A 105 12.48 -21.10 -0.59
N PRO A 106 13.22 -22.04 0.05
CA PRO A 106 14.65 -22.23 -0.19
C PRO A 106 15.04 -22.49 -1.65
N TRP A 107 14.13 -23.06 -2.44
CA TRP A 107 14.39 -23.41 -3.85
C TRP A 107 14.04 -22.28 -4.82
N GLY A 108 13.36 -21.21 -4.36
CA GLY A 108 12.94 -20.10 -5.20
C GLY A 108 11.96 -20.51 -6.32
N THR A 109 11.20 -21.58 -6.10
CA THR A 109 10.25 -22.11 -7.10
C THR A 109 8.86 -22.28 -6.51
N SER A 110 7.84 -21.97 -7.30
CA SER A 110 6.47 -22.31 -6.94
C SER A 110 6.32 -23.83 -6.74
N MET A 111 5.43 -24.20 -5.87
CA MET A 111 5.03 -25.60 -5.66
C MET A 111 3.74 -25.95 -6.46
N ILE A 112 3.30 -25.04 -7.32
CA ILE A 112 2.10 -25.19 -8.13
C ILE A 112 2.49 -25.18 -9.60
N VAL A 113 2.12 -26.22 -10.32
CA VAL A 113 2.49 -26.40 -11.73
C VAL A 113 1.96 -25.27 -12.59
N GLU A 114 2.83 -24.60 -13.32
CA GLU A 114 2.56 -23.47 -14.22
C GLU A 114 1.95 -22.20 -13.55
N LEU A 115 2.03 -22.09 -12.23
CA LEU A 115 1.62 -20.88 -11.49
C LEU A 115 2.75 -20.41 -10.55
N PRO A 116 2.99 -19.08 -10.41
CA PRO A 116 2.36 -18.00 -11.18
C PRO A 116 2.86 -17.98 -12.64
N LYS A 117 2.04 -17.45 -13.52
CA LYS A 117 2.39 -17.34 -14.95
C LYS A 117 3.67 -16.51 -15.12
N GLY A 118 4.66 -17.08 -15.82
CA GLY A 118 5.97 -16.44 -16.01
C GLY A 118 6.95 -16.64 -14.84
N GLY A 119 6.57 -17.34 -13.78
CA GLY A 119 7.45 -17.74 -12.67
C GLY A 119 8.20 -19.03 -12.92
N THR A 120 8.93 -19.47 -11.88
CA THR A 120 9.54 -20.79 -11.81
C THR A 120 8.57 -21.76 -11.13
N TYR A 121 8.38 -22.94 -11.68
CA TYR A 121 7.43 -23.94 -11.19
C TYR A 121 7.88 -25.35 -11.57
N PRO A 122 7.30 -26.44 -10.95
CA PRO A 122 7.64 -27.83 -11.27
C PRO A 122 7.35 -28.17 -12.73
N ARG A 123 8.36 -28.76 -13.40
CA ARG A 123 8.26 -29.17 -14.81
C ARG A 123 8.36 -30.66 -15.01
N ALA A 124 9.07 -31.33 -14.11
CA ALA A 124 9.29 -32.76 -14.15
C ALA A 124 8.51 -33.48 -13.04
N THR A 125 7.21 -33.20 -12.94
CA THR A 125 6.35 -33.79 -11.90
C THR A 125 6.23 -35.30 -12.04
N HIS A 126 6.14 -36.01 -10.89
CA HIS A 126 5.82 -37.43 -10.85
C HIS A 126 4.34 -37.64 -11.22
N SER A 127 4.08 -37.69 -12.51
CA SER A 127 2.72 -37.87 -13.02
C SER A 127 2.71 -38.63 -14.35
N ASN A 128 1.66 -39.39 -14.60
CA ASN A 128 1.47 -40.10 -15.86
C ASN A 128 1.44 -39.17 -17.08
N TRP A 129 1.00 -37.92 -16.91
CA TRP A 129 0.99 -36.93 -17.97
C TRP A 129 2.42 -36.62 -18.46
N VAL A 130 3.35 -36.43 -17.53
CA VAL A 130 4.77 -36.17 -17.84
C VAL A 130 5.43 -37.44 -18.36
N PHE A 131 5.22 -38.60 -17.72
CA PHE A 131 5.77 -39.88 -18.17
C PHE A 131 5.39 -40.26 -19.59
N GLN A 132 4.15 -39.90 -20.00
CA GLN A 132 3.60 -40.21 -21.33
C GLN A 132 3.77 -39.05 -22.33
N ASN A 133 4.48 -37.97 -21.98
CA ASN A 133 4.61 -36.76 -22.79
C ASN A 133 3.26 -36.14 -23.22
N LEU A 134 2.25 -36.22 -22.37
CA LEU A 134 0.91 -35.64 -22.62
C LEU A 134 0.77 -34.20 -22.14
N GLY A 135 1.83 -33.60 -21.59
CA GLY A 135 1.85 -32.26 -21.02
C GLY A 135 2.03 -32.25 -19.52
N HIS A 136 1.58 -31.17 -18.87
CA HIS A 136 1.73 -30.95 -17.43
C HIS A 136 0.38 -30.84 -16.74
N PRO A 137 0.26 -31.27 -15.48
CA PRO A 137 -0.96 -31.11 -14.68
C PRO A 137 -1.06 -29.64 -14.17
N VAL A 138 -1.41 -28.71 -15.05
CA VAL A 138 -1.48 -27.27 -14.76
C VAL A 138 -2.36 -26.99 -13.53
N GLY A 139 -1.83 -26.21 -12.58
CA GLY A 139 -2.49 -25.89 -11.32
C GLY A 139 -2.39 -26.97 -10.25
N GLY A 140 -1.75 -28.10 -10.56
CA GLY A 140 -1.50 -29.19 -9.59
C GLY A 140 -0.52 -28.74 -8.51
N LEU A 141 -0.87 -28.95 -7.24
CA LEU A 141 0.02 -28.73 -6.10
C LEU A 141 0.85 -29.98 -5.87
N VAL A 142 2.17 -29.86 -5.96
CA VAL A 142 3.09 -30.99 -5.66
C VAL A 142 3.18 -31.23 -4.15
N ASP A 143 3.49 -32.45 -3.75
CA ASP A 143 3.57 -32.90 -2.34
C ASP A 143 4.40 -31.99 -1.44
N GLY A 144 5.48 -31.43 -1.96
CA GLY A 144 6.37 -30.55 -1.22
C GLY A 144 7.50 -31.27 -0.48
N PRO A 145 8.37 -30.50 0.19
CA PRO A 145 9.59 -31.03 0.77
C PRO A 145 9.34 -32.03 1.90
N VAL A 146 10.18 -33.04 1.95
CA VAL A 146 10.23 -34.00 3.07
C VAL A 146 11.56 -33.93 3.82
N TYR A 147 11.57 -34.38 5.08
CA TYR A 147 12.83 -34.48 5.83
C TYR A 147 13.84 -35.34 5.05
N SER A 148 15.09 -34.93 5.05
CA SER A 148 16.20 -35.64 4.38
C SER A 148 16.31 -37.10 4.86
N THR A 149 15.98 -37.35 6.12
CA THR A 149 15.92 -38.70 6.71
C THR A 149 14.79 -39.55 6.12
N ILE A 150 13.65 -38.98 5.77
CA ILE A 150 12.58 -39.68 5.06
C ILE A 150 13.07 -40.01 3.65
N PHE A 151 13.53 -38.98 2.91
CA PHE A 151 14.02 -39.19 1.54
C PHE A 151 15.11 -40.26 1.44
N SER A 152 16.09 -40.22 2.35
CA SER A 152 17.20 -41.21 2.38
C SER A 152 16.76 -42.64 2.69
N SER A 153 15.57 -42.81 3.27
CA SER A 153 15.00 -44.14 3.58
C SER A 153 14.20 -44.76 2.42
N LEU A 154 13.91 -43.97 1.37
CA LEU A 154 13.07 -44.40 0.26
C LEU A 154 13.79 -45.43 -0.64
N ARG A 155 13.00 -46.33 -1.17
CA ARG A 155 13.50 -47.32 -2.15
C ARG A 155 12.93 -47.00 -3.53
N GLY A 156 13.77 -47.13 -4.57
CA GLY A 156 13.32 -46.89 -5.96
C GLY A 156 13.32 -45.43 -6.40
N VAL A 157 13.66 -44.51 -5.50
CA VAL A 157 13.94 -43.11 -5.88
C VAL A 157 15.43 -43.02 -6.22
N ASN A 158 15.73 -42.91 -7.50
CA ASN A 158 17.10 -42.74 -7.98
C ASN A 158 17.17 -41.45 -8.80
N ILE A 159 17.64 -40.38 -8.18
CA ILE A 159 17.80 -39.09 -8.80
C ILE A 159 19.27 -38.98 -9.25
N THR A 160 19.50 -39.17 -10.54
CA THR A 160 20.81 -39.04 -11.15
C THR A 160 20.83 -37.91 -12.17
N ASP A 161 22.00 -37.35 -12.41
CA ASP A 161 22.21 -36.22 -13.31
C ASP A 161 21.88 -36.50 -14.78
N ASP A 162 21.82 -37.79 -15.15
CA ASP A 162 21.66 -38.25 -16.54
C ASP A 162 20.20 -38.57 -16.93
N MET A 163 19.24 -38.27 -16.05
CA MET A 163 17.83 -38.61 -16.33
C MET A 163 17.16 -37.55 -17.20
N PRO A 164 16.39 -37.94 -18.25
CA PRO A 164 15.58 -37.00 -19.00
C PRO A 164 14.55 -36.34 -18.08
N HIS A 165 14.33 -35.03 -18.29
CA HIS A 165 13.47 -34.20 -17.48
C HIS A 165 13.95 -33.86 -16.05
N VAL A 166 15.27 -33.96 -15.80
CA VAL A 166 15.85 -33.59 -14.50
C VAL A 166 16.12 -32.11 -14.45
N THR A 167 15.42 -31.40 -13.57
CA THR A 167 15.80 -30.06 -13.11
C THR A 167 16.39 -30.08 -11.71
N ALA A 168 16.50 -31.26 -11.11
CA ALA A 168 16.95 -31.47 -9.73
C ALA A 168 18.29 -30.83 -9.40
N ASN A 169 19.24 -30.84 -10.34
CA ASN A 169 20.55 -30.22 -10.14
C ASN A 169 20.48 -28.70 -9.98
N ALA A 170 19.49 -28.03 -10.53
CA ALA A 170 19.30 -26.59 -10.34
C ALA A 170 19.08 -26.22 -8.88
N TYR A 171 18.50 -27.12 -8.10
CA TYR A 171 18.13 -26.89 -6.71
C TYR A 171 19.05 -27.55 -5.68
N LEU A 172 19.95 -28.45 -6.08
CA LEU A 172 20.85 -29.17 -5.14
C LEU A 172 21.59 -28.24 -4.18
N ARG A 173 22.08 -27.11 -4.67
CA ARG A 173 22.81 -26.12 -3.87
C ARG A 173 21.92 -25.34 -2.89
N PHE A 174 20.61 -25.45 -2.99
CA PHE A 174 19.63 -24.73 -2.15
C PHE A 174 18.95 -25.63 -1.13
N GLN A 175 19.35 -26.89 -1.02
CA GLN A 175 18.77 -27.81 -0.03
C GLN A 175 19.14 -27.35 1.38
N PRO A 176 18.17 -27.09 2.28
CA PRO A 176 18.42 -26.59 3.64
C PRO A 176 18.85 -27.69 4.60
N GLY A 177 19.34 -28.77 4.27
CA GLY A 177 19.94 -29.81 5.10
C GLY A 177 18.96 -30.68 5.92
N ASP A 178 17.85 -30.14 6.37
CA ASP A 178 16.82 -30.85 7.13
C ASP A 178 15.67 -31.35 6.26
N VAL A 179 15.31 -30.60 5.20
CA VAL A 179 14.30 -31.00 4.21
C VAL A 179 14.88 -30.95 2.80
N VAL A 180 14.32 -31.75 1.90
CA VAL A 180 14.72 -31.82 0.48
C VAL A 180 13.50 -31.70 -0.43
N TYR A 181 13.72 -31.12 -1.62
CA TYR A 181 12.75 -31.04 -2.70
C TYR A 181 13.46 -31.26 -4.05
N HIS A 182 12.89 -32.04 -4.94
CA HIS A 182 13.44 -32.28 -6.26
C HIS A 182 12.33 -32.15 -7.32
N ASP A 183 12.54 -31.31 -8.33
CA ASP A 183 11.70 -31.31 -9.52
C ASP A 183 12.17 -32.44 -10.47
N ASN A 184 11.76 -33.66 -10.17
CA ASN A 184 12.16 -34.86 -10.86
C ASN A 184 11.03 -35.86 -10.97
N THR A 185 10.82 -36.43 -12.15
CA THR A 185 9.74 -37.39 -12.43
C THR A 185 9.83 -38.70 -11.62
N HIS A 186 10.98 -39.02 -11.08
CA HIS A 186 11.17 -40.19 -10.22
C HIS A 186 10.98 -39.91 -8.73
N ASP A 187 10.87 -38.65 -8.35
CA ASP A 187 10.60 -38.28 -6.96
C ASP A 187 9.11 -38.20 -6.66
N TYR A 188 8.55 -39.35 -6.31
CA TYR A 188 7.15 -39.42 -5.85
C TYR A 188 6.94 -38.90 -4.43
N SER A 189 8.02 -38.57 -3.71
CA SER A 189 7.95 -38.12 -2.32
C SER A 189 7.78 -36.62 -2.17
N THR A 190 8.27 -35.84 -3.13
CA THR A 190 8.24 -34.36 -3.06
C THR A 190 7.57 -33.71 -4.27
N ASN A 191 7.46 -34.43 -5.40
CA ASN A 191 7.09 -33.84 -6.68
C ASN A 191 5.84 -34.49 -7.34
N GLU A 192 5.04 -35.22 -6.58
CA GLU A 192 3.76 -35.78 -7.05
C GLU A 192 2.66 -34.72 -6.86
N PRO A 193 1.95 -34.29 -7.93
CA PRO A 193 0.78 -33.42 -7.79
C PRO A 193 -0.43 -34.27 -7.37
N THR A 194 -0.87 -34.07 -6.12
CA THR A 194 -1.98 -34.84 -5.54
C THR A 194 -3.33 -34.12 -5.68
N MET A 195 -4.41 -34.93 -5.77
CA MET A 195 -5.78 -34.38 -5.90
C MET A 195 -6.23 -33.64 -4.64
N ASP A 196 -5.93 -34.20 -3.47
CA ASP A 196 -6.35 -33.62 -2.19
C ASP A 196 -5.62 -32.32 -1.88
N GLY A 197 -4.30 -32.24 -2.17
CA GLY A 197 -3.52 -31.01 -2.06
C GLY A 197 -4.04 -29.92 -2.99
N THR A 198 -4.23 -30.27 -4.25
CA THR A 198 -4.76 -29.35 -5.27
C THR A 198 -6.17 -28.88 -4.92
N ALA A 199 -7.05 -29.77 -4.47
CA ALA A 199 -8.41 -29.41 -4.05
C ALA A 199 -8.37 -28.47 -2.82
N SER A 200 -7.51 -28.75 -1.84
CA SER A 200 -7.37 -27.92 -0.64
C SER A 200 -6.89 -26.50 -0.96
N LEU A 201 -6.12 -26.31 -2.03
CA LEU A 201 -5.62 -25.00 -2.46
C LEU A 201 -6.73 -24.08 -3.00
N THR A 202 -7.85 -24.62 -3.46
CA THR A 202 -8.92 -23.83 -4.08
C THR A 202 -9.56 -22.83 -3.13
N PHE A 203 -9.72 -23.18 -1.85
CA PHE A 203 -10.31 -22.28 -0.86
C PHE A 203 -9.43 -21.04 -0.60
N PRO A 204 -8.14 -21.14 -0.20
CA PRO A 204 -7.33 -19.96 0.04
C PRO A 204 -7.14 -19.09 -1.21
N LEU A 205 -6.97 -19.68 -2.39
CA LEU A 205 -6.87 -18.90 -3.63
C LEU A 205 -8.15 -18.12 -3.92
N SER A 206 -9.32 -18.75 -3.74
CA SER A 206 -10.61 -18.08 -3.90
C SER A 206 -10.81 -16.96 -2.87
N TYR A 207 -10.39 -17.18 -1.63
CA TYR A 207 -10.44 -16.18 -0.57
C TYR A 207 -9.61 -14.95 -0.90
N TYR A 208 -8.35 -15.13 -1.28
CA TYR A 208 -7.48 -14.00 -1.66
C TYR A 208 -7.94 -13.31 -2.95
N GLN A 209 -8.53 -14.03 -3.89
CA GLN A 209 -9.14 -13.41 -5.06
C GLN A 209 -10.31 -12.49 -4.67
N LYS A 210 -11.10 -12.89 -3.68
CA LYS A 210 -12.20 -12.07 -3.14
C LYS A 210 -11.66 -10.84 -2.42
N GLU A 211 -10.64 -10.99 -1.57
CA GLU A 211 -9.99 -9.86 -0.89
C GLU A 211 -9.38 -8.88 -1.91
N GLY A 212 -8.65 -9.38 -2.90
CA GLY A 212 -8.08 -8.55 -3.96
C GLY A 212 -9.14 -7.81 -4.78
N ARG A 213 -10.30 -8.43 -5.05
CA ARG A 213 -11.44 -7.75 -5.68
C ARG A 213 -12.03 -6.67 -4.78
N ALA A 214 -12.21 -6.95 -3.49
CA ALA A 214 -12.71 -5.97 -2.54
C ALA A 214 -11.77 -4.76 -2.42
N GLN A 215 -10.45 -4.97 -2.46
CA GLN A 215 -9.46 -3.89 -2.51
C GLN A 215 -9.52 -3.12 -3.83
N ALA A 216 -9.68 -3.81 -4.97
CA ALA A 216 -9.86 -3.18 -6.27
C ALA A 216 -11.17 -2.39 -6.34
N ASP A 217 -12.27 -2.92 -5.78
CA ASP A 217 -13.56 -2.23 -5.69
C ASP A 217 -13.48 -1.01 -4.76
N ALA A 218 -12.74 -1.09 -3.66
CA ALA A 218 -12.48 0.05 -2.77
C ALA A 218 -11.63 1.12 -3.48
N ALA A 219 -10.63 0.72 -4.25
CA ALA A 219 -9.86 1.62 -5.11
C ALA A 219 -10.71 2.22 -6.24
N SER A 220 -11.67 1.47 -6.79
CA SER A 220 -12.63 2.00 -7.78
C SER A 220 -13.68 2.94 -7.17
N ALA A 221 -13.83 2.94 -5.85
CA ALA A 221 -14.64 3.90 -5.12
C ALA A 221 -13.93 5.26 -4.95
N ASP A 222 -12.67 5.37 -5.36
CA ASP A 222 -11.95 6.64 -5.41
C ASP A 222 -12.61 7.58 -6.43
N LYS A 223 -13.20 8.66 -5.92
CA LYS A 223 -13.86 9.69 -6.71
C LYS A 223 -13.02 10.95 -6.86
N ASN A 224 -11.76 10.91 -6.46
CA ASN A 224 -10.85 12.00 -6.66
C ASN A 224 -10.59 12.22 -8.17
N VAL A 225 -10.38 13.47 -8.54
CA VAL A 225 -10.06 13.83 -9.93
C VAL A 225 -8.56 14.02 -10.07
N TYR A 226 -7.99 13.31 -11.02
CA TYR A 226 -6.55 13.30 -11.26
C TYR A 226 -6.17 14.14 -12.49
N ASP A 227 -4.95 14.65 -12.44
CA ASP A 227 -4.24 15.25 -13.56
C ASP A 227 -2.79 14.76 -13.53
N GLU A 228 -2.26 14.21 -14.63
CA GLU A 228 -0.90 13.65 -14.69
C GLU A 228 -0.54 12.72 -13.49
N GLY A 229 -1.52 12.02 -12.93
CA GLY A 229 -1.33 11.13 -11.78
C GLY A 229 -1.34 11.81 -10.40
N GLY A 230 -1.43 13.13 -10.32
CA GLY A 230 -1.66 13.88 -9.08
C GLY A 230 -3.14 14.17 -8.85
N ILE A 231 -3.56 14.24 -7.59
CA ILE A 231 -4.94 14.56 -7.20
C ILE A 231 -5.11 16.08 -7.28
N LYS A 232 -5.97 16.55 -8.19
CA LYS A 232 -6.28 17.98 -8.36
C LYS A 232 -7.63 18.40 -7.79
N GLN A 233 -8.48 17.44 -7.41
CA GLN A 233 -9.77 17.69 -6.80
C GLN A 233 -10.23 16.44 -6.06
N GLY A 234 -10.83 16.58 -4.88
CA GLY A 234 -11.52 15.51 -4.17
C GLY A 234 -12.85 15.14 -4.84
N ASP A 235 -13.69 14.37 -4.14
CA ASP A 235 -15.00 13.94 -4.66
C ASP A 235 -15.88 15.16 -5.06
N PRO A 236 -16.13 15.37 -6.38
CA PRO A 236 -16.90 16.52 -6.85
C PRO A 236 -18.40 16.43 -6.52
N SER A 237 -18.87 15.32 -5.99
CA SER A 237 -20.26 15.18 -5.50
C SER A 237 -20.46 15.77 -4.10
N LYS A 238 -19.36 16.02 -3.37
CA LYS A 238 -19.40 16.49 -1.97
C LYS A 238 -19.09 17.98 -1.87
N LYS A 239 -19.90 18.72 -1.11
CA LYS A 239 -19.65 20.15 -0.80
C LYS A 239 -18.50 20.31 0.21
N ASN A 240 -17.37 19.67 -0.05
CA ASN A 240 -16.15 19.76 0.75
C ASN A 240 -15.13 20.68 0.09
N ILE A 241 -14.42 21.44 0.89
CA ILE A 241 -13.29 22.30 0.48
C ILE A 241 -12.12 22.01 1.43
N CYS A 242 -10.92 21.83 0.89
CA CYS A 242 -9.69 21.79 1.65
C CYS A 242 -8.88 23.06 1.38
N LEU A 243 -8.50 23.77 2.43
CA LEU A 243 -7.59 24.92 2.32
C LEU A 243 -6.16 24.44 2.29
N VAL A 244 -5.44 24.88 1.27
CA VAL A 244 -4.04 24.51 1.03
C VAL A 244 -3.18 25.76 1.05
N PHE A 245 -2.04 25.68 1.74
CA PHE A 245 -1.09 26.78 1.87
C PHE A 245 0.30 26.29 1.49
N THR A 246 0.97 27.01 0.59
CA THR A 246 2.35 26.75 0.19
C THR A 246 3.27 27.91 0.60
N SER A 247 4.53 27.60 0.88
CA SER A 247 5.57 28.63 1.01
C SER A 247 6.98 28.06 0.84
N HIS A 248 7.84 28.87 0.25
CA HIS A 248 9.28 28.67 0.19
C HIS A 248 10.03 29.53 1.18
N ASP A 249 9.78 30.84 1.23
CA ASP A 249 10.54 31.82 2.01
C ASP A 249 9.70 32.99 2.61
N LYS A 250 8.39 33.02 2.35
CA LYS A 250 7.51 34.13 2.78
C LYS A 250 6.58 33.68 3.92
N THR A 251 6.47 34.53 4.94
CA THR A 251 5.72 34.21 6.18
C THR A 251 4.77 35.30 6.64
N ASP A 252 4.64 36.38 5.90
CA ASP A 252 3.89 37.57 6.31
C ASP A 252 2.41 37.31 6.61
N GLY A 253 1.81 36.29 6.00
CA GLY A 253 0.44 35.84 6.27
C GLY A 253 0.29 34.82 7.41
N ALA A 254 1.36 34.20 7.89
CA ALA A 254 1.31 33.05 8.80
C ALA A 254 0.46 33.32 10.05
N ASN A 255 0.70 34.44 10.74
CA ASN A 255 -0.02 34.78 11.97
C ASN A 255 -1.53 34.95 11.72
N TYR A 256 -1.89 35.63 10.63
CA TYR A 256 -3.30 35.87 10.29
C TYR A 256 -3.99 34.57 9.87
N ILE A 257 -3.35 33.77 9.05
CA ILE A 257 -3.90 32.48 8.56
C ILE A 257 -4.14 31.54 9.73
N ILE A 258 -3.11 31.27 10.56
CA ILE A 258 -3.21 30.37 11.72
C ILE A 258 -4.33 30.82 12.68
N SER A 259 -4.37 32.12 13.03
CA SER A 259 -5.38 32.63 13.93
C SER A 259 -6.79 32.57 13.34
N THR A 260 -6.93 32.78 12.03
CA THR A 260 -8.22 32.68 11.33
C THR A 260 -8.73 31.24 11.30
N LEU A 261 -7.86 30.28 10.95
CA LEU A 261 -8.22 28.85 10.94
C LEU A 261 -8.66 28.40 12.33
N LYS A 262 -7.91 28.77 13.37
CA LYS A 262 -8.27 28.46 14.76
C LYS A 262 -9.61 29.08 15.16
N LYS A 263 -9.84 30.35 14.87
CA LYS A 263 -11.09 31.07 15.13
C LYS A 263 -12.29 30.39 14.45
N ARG A 264 -12.09 29.89 13.26
CA ARG A 264 -13.16 29.24 12.46
C ARG A 264 -13.29 27.74 12.68
N ASN A 265 -12.43 27.15 13.51
CA ASN A 265 -12.33 25.71 13.74
C ASN A 265 -12.17 24.93 12.40
N VAL A 266 -11.29 25.41 11.54
CA VAL A 266 -11.00 24.83 10.22
C VAL A 266 -9.58 24.29 10.23
N LYS A 267 -9.37 23.08 9.70
CA LYS A 267 -8.06 22.53 9.46
C LYS A 267 -7.61 22.87 8.04
N GLY A 268 -6.33 23.25 7.89
CA GLY A 268 -5.69 23.48 6.61
C GLY A 268 -4.55 22.49 6.38
N ALA A 269 -4.11 22.39 5.13
CA ALA A 269 -2.94 21.63 4.73
C ALA A 269 -1.83 22.59 4.30
N PHE A 270 -0.66 22.45 4.89
CA PHE A 270 0.49 23.34 4.68
C PHE A 270 1.61 22.53 4.03
N PHE A 271 2.14 23.02 2.92
CA PHE A 271 3.23 22.40 2.19
C PHE A 271 4.39 23.36 2.09
N PHE A 272 5.51 22.97 2.69
CA PHE A 272 6.68 23.83 2.81
C PHE A 272 7.92 23.19 2.20
N THR A 273 8.82 24.03 1.69
CA THR A 273 10.13 23.56 1.25
C THR A 273 11.02 23.23 2.45
N GLY A 274 12.04 22.40 2.23
CA GLY A 274 13.03 22.12 3.27
C GLY A 274 13.69 23.41 3.79
N HIS A 275 13.95 24.37 2.92
CA HIS A 275 14.46 25.71 3.31
C HIS A 275 13.52 26.45 4.25
N PHE A 276 12.21 26.35 4.04
CA PHE A 276 11.23 26.95 4.93
C PHE A 276 11.28 26.33 6.33
N PHE A 277 11.34 25.00 6.41
CA PHE A 277 11.47 24.30 7.69
C PHE A 277 12.69 24.73 8.48
N GLU A 278 13.83 24.91 7.79
CA GLU A 278 15.09 25.34 8.41
C GLU A 278 15.04 26.81 8.86
N SER A 279 14.40 27.67 8.08
CA SER A 279 14.36 29.11 8.32
C SER A 279 13.30 29.54 9.33
N PHE A 280 12.17 28.81 9.40
CA PHE A 280 10.99 29.21 10.19
C PHE A 280 10.45 28.10 11.09
N PRO A 281 11.30 27.42 11.89
CA PRO A 281 10.90 26.27 12.68
C PRO A 281 9.76 26.53 13.67
N ASP A 282 9.66 27.74 14.21
CA ASP A 282 8.60 28.08 15.17
C ASP A 282 7.22 28.20 14.52
N ILE A 283 7.17 28.64 13.26
CA ILE A 283 5.92 28.69 12.50
C ILE A 283 5.43 27.26 12.23
N VAL A 284 6.34 26.38 11.81
CA VAL A 284 6.03 24.95 11.57
C VAL A 284 5.48 24.29 12.83
N LYS A 285 6.16 24.45 13.98
CA LYS A 285 5.71 23.87 15.26
C LYS A 285 4.33 24.38 15.69
N ARG A 286 4.03 25.65 15.46
CA ARG A 286 2.71 26.22 15.76
C ARG A 286 1.61 25.62 14.90
N ILE A 287 1.86 25.45 13.60
CA ILE A 287 0.95 24.84 12.65
C ILE A 287 0.67 23.38 13.05
N GLN A 288 1.71 22.62 13.41
CA GLN A 288 1.56 21.26 13.93
C GLN A 288 0.76 21.20 15.24
N ALA A 289 1.06 22.10 16.19
CA ALA A 289 0.38 22.14 17.49
C ALA A 289 -1.12 22.42 17.37
N ASP A 290 -1.54 23.19 16.36
CA ASP A 290 -2.95 23.44 16.06
C ASP A 290 -3.59 22.27 15.24
N GLY A 291 -2.84 21.18 14.97
CA GLY A 291 -3.31 19.95 14.33
C GLY A 291 -3.66 20.11 12.85
N HIS A 292 -2.89 20.92 12.13
CA HIS A 292 -2.96 21.03 10.67
C HIS A 292 -2.08 20.00 10.02
N TYR A 293 -2.40 19.61 8.78
CA TYR A 293 -1.50 18.80 7.98
C TYR A 293 -0.27 19.61 7.57
N VAL A 294 0.92 19.01 7.69
CA VAL A 294 2.18 19.60 7.25
C VAL A 294 2.90 18.62 6.34
N GLY A 295 3.03 18.98 5.08
CA GLY A 295 3.61 18.16 4.01
C GLY A 295 4.79 18.82 3.31
N SER A 296 5.37 18.10 2.36
CA SER A 296 6.53 18.53 1.58
C SER A 296 6.12 19.38 0.38
N HIS A 297 6.92 20.45 0.14
CA HIS A 297 6.96 21.20 -1.11
C HIS A 297 8.36 21.10 -1.74
N SER A 298 8.99 19.90 -1.68
CA SER A 298 10.37 19.59 -1.98
C SER A 298 11.37 20.20 -0.96
N TYR A 299 12.67 20.05 -1.21
CA TYR A 299 13.68 20.74 -0.43
C TYR A 299 14.01 22.12 -0.99
N GLY A 300 14.45 22.16 -2.26
CA GLY A 300 15.06 23.33 -2.90
C GLY A 300 14.15 24.11 -3.85
N HIS A 301 12.87 23.74 -3.98
CA HIS A 301 11.93 24.39 -4.90
C HIS A 301 12.37 24.33 -6.37
N LEU A 302 12.88 23.16 -6.81
CA LEU A 302 13.31 22.97 -8.20
C LEU A 302 12.12 22.89 -9.14
N GLN A 303 12.21 23.51 -10.30
CA GLN A 303 11.23 23.33 -11.36
C GLN A 303 11.47 21.97 -12.03
N TYR A 304 10.44 21.09 -12.05
CA TYR A 304 10.58 19.71 -12.51
C TYR A 304 10.30 19.53 -14.01
N ALA A 305 9.40 20.34 -14.56
CA ALA A 305 9.00 20.28 -15.97
C ALA A 305 9.03 21.65 -16.63
N ALA A 306 9.29 21.70 -17.92
CA ALA A 306 9.39 22.96 -18.67
C ALA A 306 8.01 23.57 -18.95
N TRP A 307 7.91 24.89 -18.83
CA TRP A 307 6.65 25.60 -19.09
C TRP A 307 6.17 25.48 -20.54
N GLU A 308 7.11 25.47 -21.49
CA GLU A 308 6.83 25.41 -22.92
C GLU A 308 6.39 24.02 -23.39
N ASN A 309 6.84 22.99 -22.68
CA ASN A 309 6.48 21.60 -22.99
C ASN A 309 6.48 20.78 -21.67
N ARG A 310 5.31 20.48 -21.17
CA ARG A 310 5.09 19.76 -19.91
C ARG A 310 5.79 18.38 -19.86
N ASP A 311 5.96 17.73 -21.02
CA ASP A 311 6.63 16.42 -21.12
C ASP A 311 8.16 16.51 -20.98
N SER A 312 8.73 17.72 -21.15
CA SER A 312 10.17 17.97 -21.00
C SER A 312 10.55 18.11 -19.55
N LEU A 313 11.36 17.16 -19.06
CA LEU A 313 11.90 17.18 -17.72
C LEU A 313 13.08 18.16 -17.62
N LEU A 314 13.12 18.92 -16.55
CA LEU A 314 14.23 19.81 -16.19
C LEU A 314 15.14 19.21 -15.11
N VAL A 315 14.78 18.05 -14.60
CA VAL A 315 15.53 17.30 -13.58
C VAL A 315 15.64 15.83 -13.99
N THR A 316 16.70 15.21 -13.59
CA THR A 316 16.85 13.75 -13.61
C THR A 316 16.08 13.10 -12.44
N LYS A 317 15.86 11.79 -12.52
CA LYS A 317 15.24 11.03 -11.43
C LYS A 317 16.06 11.12 -10.13
N ASP A 318 17.37 11.11 -10.24
CA ASP A 318 18.27 11.19 -9.08
C ASP A 318 18.22 12.57 -8.42
N GLU A 319 18.17 13.64 -9.20
CA GLU A 319 18.00 15.01 -8.70
C GLU A 319 16.65 15.16 -7.99
N PHE A 320 15.55 14.72 -8.62
CA PHE A 320 14.22 14.69 -8.01
C PHE A 320 14.21 13.92 -6.69
N THR A 321 14.73 12.67 -6.72
CA THR A 321 14.74 11.80 -5.55
C THR A 321 15.57 12.41 -4.41
N THR A 322 16.72 12.96 -4.73
CA THR A 322 17.61 13.60 -3.75
C THR A 322 16.94 14.82 -3.12
N ASP A 323 16.31 15.68 -3.92
CA ASP A 323 15.62 16.88 -3.44
C ASP A 323 14.43 16.52 -2.53
N ILE A 324 13.62 15.55 -2.91
CA ILE A 324 12.49 15.06 -2.09
C ILE A 324 12.97 14.44 -0.77
N LEU A 325 13.94 13.52 -0.82
CA LEU A 325 14.42 12.84 0.39
C LEU A 325 15.12 13.79 1.35
N LYS A 326 15.86 14.78 0.84
CA LYS A 326 16.45 15.84 1.66
C LYS A 326 15.37 16.68 2.34
N GLY A 327 14.26 16.95 1.68
CA GLY A 327 13.10 17.61 2.29
C GLY A 327 12.57 16.81 3.49
N TYR A 328 12.37 15.50 3.34
CA TYR A 328 11.92 14.64 4.43
C TYR A 328 12.96 14.45 5.54
N GLU A 329 14.24 14.48 5.22
CA GLU A 329 15.30 14.51 6.24
C GLU A 329 15.15 15.72 7.16
N VAL A 330 14.89 16.90 6.60
CA VAL A 330 14.63 18.11 7.40
C VAL A 330 13.32 17.98 8.18
N MET A 331 12.25 17.50 7.54
CA MET A 331 10.93 17.30 8.17
C MET A 331 11.00 16.31 9.34
N SER A 332 11.89 15.33 9.30
CA SER A 332 12.07 14.35 10.38
C SER A 332 12.51 15.00 11.70
N LYS A 333 13.21 16.14 11.67
CA LYS A 333 13.57 16.92 12.86
C LYS A 333 12.35 17.52 13.57
N PHE A 334 11.20 17.55 12.90
CA PHE A 334 9.90 17.98 13.42
C PHE A 334 8.99 16.78 13.74
N GLY A 335 9.50 15.55 13.68
CA GLY A 335 8.73 14.34 13.89
C GLY A 335 7.80 13.98 12.73
N ILE A 336 8.03 14.54 11.54
CA ILE A 336 7.21 14.26 10.34
C ILE A 336 7.98 13.28 9.46
N THR A 337 7.46 12.05 9.33
CA THR A 337 8.00 11.05 8.42
C THR A 337 7.22 11.03 7.10
N LYS A 338 7.79 10.38 6.11
CA LYS A 338 7.18 10.21 4.79
C LYS A 338 5.85 9.43 4.87
N GLU A 339 5.79 8.44 5.75
CA GLU A 339 4.60 7.63 6.00
C GLU A 339 3.48 8.41 6.70
N GLN A 340 3.83 9.38 7.53
CA GLN A 340 2.87 10.27 8.22
C GLN A 340 2.40 11.42 7.33
N ALA A 341 3.22 11.87 6.39
CA ALA A 341 2.92 12.94 5.47
C ALA A 341 3.21 12.53 4.01
N PRO A 342 2.46 11.53 3.47
CA PRO A 342 2.73 10.98 2.14
C PRO A 342 2.25 11.87 0.98
N TYR A 343 1.52 12.94 1.28
CA TYR A 343 1.06 13.88 0.26
C TYR A 343 2.05 15.02 0.09
N PHE A 344 2.39 15.34 -1.17
CA PHE A 344 3.26 16.48 -1.44
C PHE A 344 2.74 17.32 -2.63
N ILE A 345 3.06 18.62 -2.62
CA ILE A 345 2.79 19.54 -3.74
C ILE A 345 4.13 19.81 -4.44
N PRO A 346 4.24 19.58 -5.75
CA PRO A 346 5.42 19.94 -6.52
C PRO A 346 5.66 21.45 -6.53
N PRO A 347 6.92 21.91 -6.54
CA PRO A 347 7.25 23.30 -6.77
C PRO A 347 6.55 23.87 -8.01
N TYR A 348 6.12 25.11 -7.91
CA TYR A 348 5.34 25.82 -8.94
C TYR A 348 4.00 25.14 -9.28
N GLU A 349 3.57 24.14 -8.46
CA GLU A 349 2.36 23.36 -8.72
C GLU A 349 2.36 22.70 -10.11
N TYR A 350 3.57 22.50 -10.69
CA TYR A 350 3.75 22.07 -12.06
C TYR A 350 4.60 20.78 -12.15
N TYR A 351 4.06 19.78 -12.83
CA TYR A 351 4.63 18.42 -12.92
C TYR A 351 4.00 17.68 -14.08
N ASN A 352 4.54 16.51 -14.44
CA ASN A 352 3.99 15.60 -15.46
C ASN A 352 3.84 14.18 -14.88
N SER A 353 3.34 13.26 -15.71
CA SER A 353 3.11 11.85 -15.32
C SER A 353 4.38 11.12 -14.91
N THR A 354 5.53 11.48 -15.46
CA THR A 354 6.83 10.92 -15.07
C THR A 354 7.19 11.31 -13.65
N ILE A 355 7.04 12.59 -13.28
CA ILE A 355 7.27 13.09 -11.92
C ILE A 355 6.31 12.40 -10.93
N SER A 356 5.03 12.23 -11.32
CA SER A 356 4.05 11.51 -10.50
C SER A 356 4.44 10.04 -10.29
N SER A 357 4.99 9.39 -11.32
CA SER A 357 5.48 8.02 -11.22
C SER A 357 6.65 7.91 -10.23
N TRP A 358 7.64 8.82 -10.33
CA TRP A 358 8.78 8.85 -9.41
C TRP A 358 8.35 9.13 -7.96
N ALA A 359 7.36 10.01 -7.77
CA ALA A 359 6.79 10.25 -6.45
C ALA A 359 6.14 8.98 -5.87
N LYS A 360 5.36 8.24 -6.67
CA LYS A 360 4.75 6.97 -6.25
C LYS A 360 5.77 5.90 -5.89
N GLU A 361 6.88 5.81 -6.62
CA GLU A 361 7.98 4.89 -6.27
C GLU A 361 8.60 5.21 -4.90
N LEU A 362 8.56 6.47 -4.48
CA LEU A 362 8.96 6.90 -3.15
C LEU A 362 7.86 6.74 -2.07
N GLY A 363 6.69 6.19 -2.44
CA GLY A 363 5.54 6.07 -1.56
C GLY A 363 4.78 7.38 -1.33
N LEU A 364 4.89 8.34 -2.27
CA LEU A 364 4.26 9.64 -2.17
C LEU A 364 3.14 9.80 -3.19
N GLN A 365 2.11 10.56 -2.82
CA GLN A 365 1.04 10.98 -3.71
C GLN A 365 1.09 12.50 -3.92
N ILE A 366 1.17 12.90 -5.19
CA ILE A 366 1.04 14.34 -5.54
C ILE A 366 -0.41 14.78 -5.30
N VAL A 367 -0.56 15.92 -4.65
CA VAL A 367 -1.78 16.71 -4.58
C VAL A 367 -1.53 18.08 -5.20
N ASN A 368 -2.57 18.70 -5.72
CA ASN A 368 -2.44 20.02 -6.34
C ASN A 368 -3.73 20.85 -6.13
N PHE A 369 -3.66 22.15 -6.35
CA PHE A 369 -4.86 22.98 -6.29
C PHE A 369 -5.84 22.64 -7.42
N THR A 370 -7.14 22.91 -7.14
CA THR A 370 -8.17 22.77 -8.17
C THR A 370 -8.24 24.04 -9.02
N PRO A 371 -8.03 23.96 -10.33
CA PRO A 371 -8.07 25.13 -11.21
C PRO A 371 -9.44 25.81 -11.26
N GLY A 372 -9.44 27.09 -11.68
CA GLY A 372 -10.64 27.87 -12.02
C GLY A 372 -10.91 29.05 -11.11
N THR A 373 -10.56 28.95 -9.80
CA THR A 373 -10.75 30.08 -8.87
C THR A 373 -9.68 31.15 -9.01
N ALA A 374 -8.54 30.82 -9.57
CA ALA A 374 -7.32 31.64 -9.62
C ALA A 374 -6.77 32.06 -8.23
N SER A 375 -7.20 31.36 -7.14
CA SER A 375 -6.75 31.73 -5.80
C SER A 375 -5.24 31.61 -5.61
N ASN A 376 -4.59 30.73 -6.36
CA ASN A 376 -3.14 30.52 -6.40
C ASN A 376 -2.36 31.66 -7.12
N GLU A 377 -3.05 32.60 -7.81
CA GLU A 377 -2.40 33.74 -8.46
C GLU A 377 -2.14 34.90 -7.48
N ASP A 378 -2.35 34.67 -6.19
CA ASP A 378 -2.18 35.66 -5.11
C ASP A 378 -0.72 36.07 -4.84
N TYR A 379 0.26 35.44 -5.51
CA TYR A 379 1.68 35.80 -5.46
C TYR A 379 2.01 37.02 -6.36
N THR A 380 1.17 37.35 -7.35
CA THR A 380 1.46 38.40 -8.33
C THR A 380 1.34 39.81 -7.74
N TRP A 381 2.12 40.78 -8.24
CA TRP A 381 2.01 42.19 -7.85
C TRP A 381 2.06 43.10 -9.07
N HIS A 382 1.59 44.35 -8.88
CA HIS A 382 1.57 45.34 -9.93
C HIS A 382 3.00 45.76 -10.35
N GLY A 383 3.36 45.51 -11.61
CA GLY A 383 4.69 45.79 -12.13
C GLY A 383 5.70 44.65 -11.99
N MET A 384 5.25 43.45 -11.62
CA MET A 384 6.09 42.28 -11.57
C MET A 384 6.72 42.00 -12.95
N PRO A 385 8.06 41.89 -13.08
CA PRO A 385 8.72 41.58 -14.33
C PRO A 385 8.18 40.27 -14.92
N MET A 386 8.01 40.20 -16.23
CA MET A 386 7.48 39.06 -16.99
C MET A 386 5.98 38.73 -16.77
N GLU A 387 5.35 39.20 -15.68
CA GLU A 387 3.97 38.89 -15.32
C GLU A 387 3.10 40.13 -15.01
N ALA A 388 3.54 41.32 -15.40
CA ALA A 388 2.85 42.57 -15.10
C ALA A 388 1.37 42.57 -15.56
N GLU A 389 1.04 41.85 -16.62
CA GLU A 389 -0.32 41.69 -17.12
C GLU A 389 -1.15 40.66 -16.32
N LYS A 390 -0.50 39.83 -15.51
CA LYS A 390 -1.14 38.78 -14.72
C LYS A 390 -1.55 39.20 -13.32
N TYR A 391 -1.20 40.43 -12.89
CA TYR A 391 -1.59 40.89 -11.56
C TYR A 391 -3.09 40.80 -11.35
N ARG A 392 -3.47 40.18 -10.25
CA ARG A 392 -4.87 40.05 -9.78
C ARG A 392 -4.99 40.64 -8.38
N SER A 393 -5.81 41.68 -8.23
CA SER A 393 -6.05 42.24 -6.89
C SER A 393 -6.76 41.22 -5.99
N SER A 394 -6.58 41.36 -4.69
CA SER A 394 -7.28 40.50 -3.70
C SER A 394 -8.78 40.57 -3.82
N GLN A 395 -9.34 41.70 -4.23
CA GLN A 395 -10.77 41.82 -4.49
C GLN A 395 -11.15 41.05 -5.76
N TRP A 396 -10.36 41.17 -6.82
CA TRP A 396 -10.60 40.42 -8.07
C TRP A 396 -10.56 38.92 -7.84
N LEU A 397 -9.55 38.40 -7.10
CA LEU A 397 -9.41 36.98 -6.77
C LEU A 397 -10.63 36.46 -5.99
N TYR A 398 -11.10 37.24 -4.99
CA TYR A 398 -12.30 36.91 -4.24
C TYR A 398 -13.55 36.86 -5.14
N ASP A 399 -13.76 37.88 -5.97
CA ASP A 399 -14.92 37.99 -6.85
C ASP A 399 -14.91 36.88 -7.93
N ASN A 400 -13.74 36.60 -8.49
CA ASN A 400 -13.57 35.50 -9.44
C ASN A 400 -13.89 34.14 -8.81
N MET A 401 -13.41 33.89 -7.59
CA MET A 401 -13.74 32.66 -6.84
C MET A 401 -15.27 32.53 -6.62
N MET A 402 -15.94 33.59 -6.25
CA MET A 402 -17.41 33.58 -6.05
C MET A 402 -18.17 33.43 -7.37
N LYS A 403 -17.67 34.01 -8.45
CA LYS A 403 -18.21 33.83 -9.81
C LYS A 403 -18.04 32.41 -10.30
N TRP A 404 -16.86 31.81 -10.08
CA TRP A 404 -16.58 30.42 -10.40
C TRP A 404 -17.50 29.48 -9.62
N GLU A 405 -17.61 29.67 -8.30
CA GLU A 405 -18.47 28.90 -7.41
C GLU A 405 -19.94 28.90 -7.90
N LYS A 406 -20.46 30.06 -8.30
CA LYS A 406 -21.83 30.17 -8.82
C LYS A 406 -22.05 29.38 -10.11
N LYS A 407 -21.03 29.28 -10.96
CA LYS A 407 -21.12 28.63 -12.29
C LYS A 407 -20.78 27.15 -12.25
N HIS A 408 -19.79 26.75 -11.42
CA HIS A 408 -19.17 25.43 -11.48
C HIS A 408 -19.16 24.68 -10.14
N THR A 409 -19.61 25.32 -9.04
CA THR A 409 -19.42 24.87 -7.65
C THR A 409 -17.94 24.81 -7.21
N LEU A 410 -17.73 24.63 -5.92
CA LEU A 410 -16.41 24.36 -5.34
C LEU A 410 -16.38 23.00 -4.63
N ASN A 411 -17.21 22.07 -5.07
CA ASN A 411 -17.25 20.73 -4.51
C ASN A 411 -15.91 20.02 -4.72
N GLY A 412 -15.35 19.47 -3.65
CA GLY A 412 -14.06 18.77 -3.69
C GLY A 412 -12.84 19.64 -3.96
N HIS A 413 -12.94 20.99 -3.90
CA HIS A 413 -11.85 21.88 -4.28
C HIS A 413 -10.75 21.94 -3.23
N PHE A 414 -9.51 21.86 -3.71
CA PHE A 414 -8.32 22.32 -3.00
C PHE A 414 -8.12 23.80 -3.30
N LEU A 415 -8.47 24.68 -2.36
CA LEU A 415 -8.29 26.13 -2.48
C LEU A 415 -6.91 26.49 -1.96
N MET A 416 -6.00 26.79 -2.87
CA MET A 416 -4.64 27.17 -2.54
C MET A 416 -4.50 28.68 -2.39
N ILE A 417 -3.78 29.09 -1.34
CA ILE A 417 -3.40 30.47 -1.02
C ILE A 417 -1.96 30.41 -0.50
N HIS A 418 -1.07 31.33 -0.91
CA HIS A 418 0.28 31.37 -0.36
C HIS A 418 0.26 31.81 1.10
N LEU A 419 1.13 31.20 1.94
CA LEU A 419 1.27 31.57 3.36
C LEU A 419 1.78 33.00 3.51
N GLY A 420 2.58 33.43 2.59
CA GLY A 420 3.10 34.77 2.45
C GLY A 420 3.42 35.10 1.01
N THR A 421 3.58 36.37 0.72
CA THR A 421 3.83 36.87 -0.64
C THR A 421 4.89 37.96 -0.61
N ASP A 422 5.48 38.30 -1.77
CA ASP A 422 6.50 39.34 -1.87
C ASP A 422 6.01 40.69 -1.27
N ASP A 423 6.92 41.45 -0.69
CA ASP A 423 6.63 42.77 -0.07
C ASP A 423 6.06 43.76 -1.08
N ALA A 424 6.42 43.63 -2.36
CA ALA A 424 5.86 44.44 -3.43
C ALA A 424 4.36 44.25 -3.63
N ARG A 425 3.82 43.09 -3.21
CA ARG A 425 2.39 42.88 -3.13
C ARG A 425 1.85 43.45 -1.81
N THR A 426 1.40 44.68 -1.85
CA THR A 426 0.80 45.38 -0.68
C THR A 426 -0.65 44.94 -0.44
N ASP A 427 -1.33 44.45 -1.48
CA ASP A 427 -2.72 43.94 -1.43
C ASP A 427 -2.71 42.43 -1.11
N LYS A 428 -2.68 42.08 0.16
CA LYS A 428 -2.49 40.71 0.66
C LYS A 428 -3.77 39.90 0.64
N PHE A 429 -3.85 38.87 -0.21
CA PHE A 429 -5.05 38.05 -0.41
C PHE A 429 -5.41 37.22 0.82
N TYR A 430 -4.46 36.72 1.58
CA TYR A 430 -4.70 35.97 2.82
C TYR A 430 -5.58 36.76 3.81
N LEU A 431 -5.62 38.11 3.77
CA LEU A 431 -6.52 38.92 4.58
C LEU A 431 -8.00 38.73 4.24
N LYS A 432 -8.33 38.12 3.09
CA LYS A 432 -9.70 37.74 2.72
C LYS A 432 -10.12 36.39 3.30
N LEU A 433 -9.22 35.61 3.91
CA LEU A 433 -9.45 34.23 4.32
C LEU A 433 -10.68 34.08 5.24
N ASP A 434 -10.82 34.96 6.25
CA ASP A 434 -11.98 34.94 7.17
C ASP A 434 -13.31 35.14 6.40
N LYS A 435 -13.32 36.06 5.45
CA LYS A 435 -14.48 36.30 4.58
C LYS A 435 -14.76 35.14 3.66
N ILE A 436 -13.74 34.54 3.06
CA ILE A 436 -13.87 33.35 2.17
C ILE A 436 -14.53 32.21 2.94
N ILE A 437 -13.97 31.82 4.09
CA ILE A 437 -14.50 30.74 4.93
C ILE A 437 -15.96 31.02 5.30
N THR A 438 -16.26 32.19 5.82
CA THR A 438 -17.62 32.56 6.28
C THR A 438 -18.64 32.55 5.14
N THR A 439 -18.22 33.04 3.97
CA THR A 439 -19.12 33.10 2.81
C THR A 439 -19.44 31.70 2.28
N LEU A 440 -18.41 30.85 2.17
CA LEU A 440 -18.59 29.50 1.65
C LEU A 440 -19.31 28.57 2.65
N GLN A 441 -19.09 28.73 3.96
CA GLN A 441 -19.89 28.04 4.99
C GLN A 441 -21.36 28.40 4.91
N LYS A 442 -21.71 29.69 4.71
CA LYS A 442 -23.10 30.13 4.49
C LYS A 442 -23.74 29.53 3.24
N LYS A 443 -22.94 29.13 2.25
CA LYS A 443 -23.40 28.44 1.04
C LYS A 443 -23.48 26.91 1.22
N GLY A 444 -23.18 26.40 2.43
CA GLY A 444 -23.28 24.99 2.80
C GLY A 444 -22.04 24.17 2.46
N TYR A 445 -20.88 24.80 2.25
CA TYR A 445 -19.61 24.08 2.13
C TYR A 445 -19.04 23.72 3.49
N ASN A 446 -18.48 22.51 3.59
CA ASN A 446 -17.71 22.05 4.72
C ASN A 446 -16.21 22.24 4.42
N PHE A 447 -15.49 22.84 5.35
CA PHE A 447 -14.03 22.86 5.30
C PHE A 447 -13.50 21.64 6.03
N VAL A 448 -12.81 20.77 5.31
CA VAL A 448 -12.34 19.46 5.81
C VAL A 448 -10.81 19.39 5.78
N SER A 449 -10.24 18.45 6.54
CA SER A 449 -8.79 18.14 6.49
C SER A 449 -8.40 17.59 5.11
N LEU A 450 -7.10 17.52 4.84
CA LEU A 450 -6.57 16.93 3.61
C LEU A 450 -6.94 15.45 3.52
N GLU A 451 -6.78 14.73 4.62
CA GLU A 451 -7.05 13.30 4.73
C GLU A 451 -8.55 13.01 4.51
N ASP A 452 -9.44 13.80 5.13
CA ASP A 452 -10.89 13.66 4.93
C ASP A 452 -11.33 14.03 3.50
N MET A 453 -10.62 14.97 2.85
CA MET A 453 -10.89 15.35 1.48
C MET A 453 -10.54 14.23 0.51
N ILE A 454 -9.38 13.62 0.67
CA ILE A 454 -8.86 12.60 -0.24
C ILE A 454 -9.51 11.24 0.02
N GLY A 455 -9.73 10.88 1.28
CA GLY A 455 -10.41 9.64 1.67
C GLY A 455 -9.63 8.36 1.33
N LEU A 456 -8.37 8.48 0.94
CA LEU A 456 -7.49 7.34 0.63
C LEU A 456 -6.63 6.99 1.85
N ASN A 457 -6.65 5.74 2.25
CA ASN A 457 -5.65 5.19 3.15
C ASN A 457 -4.44 4.75 2.32
N LEU A 458 -3.40 5.56 2.27
CA LEU A 458 -2.10 5.22 1.66
C LEU A 458 -1.25 4.36 2.61
N LYS A 459 -1.88 3.40 3.33
CA LYS A 459 -1.17 2.46 4.21
C LYS A 459 -0.75 1.23 3.44
#